data_fb9b4fbd511196089c50ffd1c13d35d8
#
_entry.id   fb9b4fbd511196089c50ffd1c13d35d8
#
_cell.length_a   1.000
_cell.length_b   1.000
_cell.length_c   1.000
_cell.angle_alpha   90.00
_cell.angle_beta   90.00
_cell.angle_gamma   90.00
#
_symmetry.space_group_name_H-M   'P 1'
#
loop_
_entity.id
_entity.type
_entity.pdbx_description
1 polymer ?
#
loop_
_entity_poly.entity_id
_entity_poly.type
_entity_poly.pdbx_seq_one_letter_code
_entity_poly.pdbx_strand_id
1 'polypeptide(L)'
;KSFPKFNKNDFGLKKIESEIWNGFIFIRLNKGPQKSVKSLMSPFSEELGSYKIENMVPTDGIWTQKTEVNWKSVRDVDNEGYHVPMAHPSLQDLYGKNYFDEPFVNGTSKTHASFSGKTARNWSVKNYKKLSTPAAHLPDKYKNSWNYFGIFPNAVIAVTPETVQFYQEFPISTKLTLLRGGIYRHKNETRQQRIARYLSNRIDNHTVAEDVQLTIWSNESMNSKSFEGFYLSDLEYGVKSHHDHMRKQIPILKIEKQPDEHLIYKINKEML
;
A
#
# COMPACT_ATOMS: atom_id res chain seq x y z
N LYS A 1 -45.33 17.01 22.92
CA LYS A 1 -44.17 16.09 23.21
C LYS A 1 -44.40 14.83 22.40
N SER A 2 -43.81 14.76 21.23
CA SER A 2 -44.05 13.69 20.23
C SER A 2 -43.43 12.32 20.60
N PHE A 3 -42.47 12.31 21.54
CA PHE A 3 -41.76 11.10 21.96
C PHE A 3 -41.61 11.01 23.49
N PRO A 4 -42.65 10.59 24.20
CA PRO A 4 -42.69 10.64 25.69
C PRO A 4 -41.71 9.68 26.37
N LYS A 5 -41.23 8.63 25.67
CA LYS A 5 -40.27 7.64 26.17
C LYS A 5 -38.85 7.81 25.57
N PHE A 6 -38.61 8.92 24.88
CA PHE A 6 -37.33 9.16 24.20
C PHE A 6 -36.26 9.59 25.18
N ASN A 7 -35.25 8.80 25.33
CA ASN A 7 -34.02 9.17 26.03
C ASN A 7 -32.93 9.54 25.01
N LYS A 8 -32.50 10.80 24.99
CA LYS A 8 -31.50 11.31 24.04
C LYS A 8 -30.18 10.54 24.11
N ASN A 9 -29.85 9.98 25.26
CA ASN A 9 -28.58 9.24 25.45
C ASN A 9 -28.56 7.91 24.66
N ASP A 10 -29.73 7.36 24.34
CA ASP A 10 -29.82 6.11 23.60
C ASP A 10 -29.68 6.31 22.08
N PHE A 11 -29.74 7.57 21.61
CA PHE A 11 -29.76 7.96 20.20
C PHE A 11 -28.57 8.83 19.80
N GLY A 12 -27.52 8.88 20.62
CA GLY A 12 -26.25 9.54 20.26
C GLY A 12 -25.48 8.81 19.16
N LEU A 13 -24.56 9.51 18.53
CA LEU A 13 -23.61 8.88 17.61
C LEU A 13 -22.80 7.80 18.34
N LYS A 14 -22.64 6.66 17.68
CA LYS A 14 -21.80 5.58 18.23
C LYS A 14 -20.34 6.03 18.22
N LYS A 15 -19.67 5.86 19.37
CA LYS A 15 -18.24 6.16 19.48
C LYS A 15 -17.45 5.17 18.63
N ILE A 16 -16.61 5.71 17.74
CA ILE A 16 -15.64 4.97 16.96
C ILE A 16 -14.26 5.19 17.58
N GLU A 17 -13.52 4.11 17.78
CA GLU A 17 -12.17 4.19 18.28
C GLU A 17 -11.24 4.71 17.18
N SER A 18 -10.38 5.67 17.51
CA SER A 18 -9.41 6.26 16.59
C SER A 18 -8.05 6.37 17.25
N GLU A 19 -7.01 6.19 16.44
CA GLU A 19 -5.60 6.36 16.84
C GLU A 19 -4.88 7.21 15.79
N ILE A 20 -4.09 8.19 16.24
CA ILE A 20 -3.21 8.96 15.36
C ILE A 20 -1.80 8.37 15.45
N TRP A 21 -1.26 7.98 14.29
CA TRP A 21 0.10 7.46 14.22
C TRP A 21 0.80 8.01 12.97
N ASN A 22 1.97 8.61 13.16
CA ASN A 22 2.76 9.28 12.11
C ASN A 22 1.92 10.25 11.24
N GLY A 23 0.99 11.01 11.84
CA GLY A 23 0.15 11.95 11.12
C GLY A 23 -1.07 11.35 10.41
N PHE A 24 -1.21 10.04 10.36
CA PHE A 24 -2.39 9.37 9.82
C PHE A 24 -3.40 9.05 10.92
N ILE A 25 -4.69 9.22 10.60
CA ILE A 25 -5.80 8.85 11.47
C ILE A 25 -6.26 7.44 11.09
N PHE A 26 -6.09 6.51 12.01
CA PHE A 26 -6.62 5.16 11.90
C PHE A 26 -7.92 5.04 12.67
N ILE A 27 -8.89 4.33 12.13
CA ILE A 27 -10.16 4.05 12.81
C ILE A 27 -10.37 2.55 12.95
N ARG A 28 -11.08 2.17 14.01
CA ARG A 28 -11.40 0.78 14.31
C ARG A 28 -12.90 0.63 14.52
N LEU A 29 -13.53 -0.16 13.68
CA LEU A 29 -14.98 -0.37 13.71
C LEU A 29 -15.38 -1.53 14.63
N ASN A 30 -14.50 -2.54 14.77
CA ASN A 30 -14.75 -3.68 15.63
C ASN A 30 -14.46 -3.33 17.10
N LYS A 31 -15.34 -3.79 17.98
CA LYS A 31 -15.16 -3.67 19.44
C LYS A 31 -14.25 -4.81 19.95
N GLY A 32 -13.58 -4.55 21.06
CA GLY A 32 -12.76 -5.53 21.76
C GLY A 32 -11.29 -5.14 21.86
N PRO A 33 -10.48 -5.92 22.60
CA PRO A 33 -9.07 -5.66 22.75
C PRO A 33 -8.33 -5.88 21.43
N GLN A 34 -7.67 -4.85 20.93
CA GLN A 34 -6.87 -4.91 19.71
C GLN A 34 -5.54 -4.20 19.95
N LYS A 35 -4.53 -4.61 19.18
CA LYS A 35 -3.22 -3.98 19.22
C LYS A 35 -3.30 -2.54 18.69
N SER A 36 -2.48 -1.64 19.23
CA SER A 36 -2.30 -0.29 18.68
C SER A 36 -1.69 -0.36 17.27
N VAL A 37 -1.91 0.70 16.49
CA VAL A 37 -1.29 0.83 15.16
C VAL A 37 0.23 0.75 15.26
N LYS A 38 0.83 1.42 16.25
CA LYS A 38 2.27 1.34 16.52
C LYS A 38 2.73 -0.11 16.74
N SER A 39 1.95 -0.91 17.48
CA SER A 39 2.28 -2.33 17.71
C SER A 39 2.12 -3.17 16.45
N LEU A 40 1.12 -2.88 15.60
CA LEU A 40 0.94 -3.58 14.32
C LEU A 40 2.08 -3.26 13.35
N MET A 41 2.52 -2.01 13.32
CA MET A 41 3.60 -1.54 12.46
C MET A 41 5.01 -1.82 13.00
N SER A 42 5.16 -2.39 14.21
CA SER A 42 6.42 -2.99 14.64
C SER A 42 6.70 -4.23 13.76
N PRO A 43 7.82 -4.36 13.09
CA PRO A 43 9.14 -3.77 13.30
C PRO A 43 9.43 -2.47 12.52
N PHE A 44 8.52 -1.96 11.71
CA PHE A 44 8.78 -0.82 10.81
C PHE A 44 8.50 0.56 11.44
N SER A 45 8.07 0.59 12.68
CA SER A 45 7.61 1.81 13.35
C SER A 45 8.71 2.87 13.50
N GLU A 46 9.93 2.48 13.85
CA GLU A 46 11.07 3.40 13.95
C GLU A 46 11.48 3.95 12.59
N GLU A 47 11.42 3.09 11.58
CA GLU A 47 11.78 3.42 10.22
C GLU A 47 10.85 4.49 9.65
N LEU A 48 9.53 4.25 9.71
CA LEU A 48 8.53 5.24 9.29
C LEU A 48 8.60 6.52 10.13
N GLY A 49 8.85 6.42 11.44
CA GLY A 49 9.04 7.57 12.33
C GLY A 49 10.20 8.47 11.93
N SER A 50 11.24 7.92 11.29
CA SER A 50 12.40 8.71 10.84
C SER A 50 12.05 9.70 9.72
N TYR A 51 10.97 9.47 8.97
CA TYR A 51 10.50 10.38 7.92
C TYR A 51 9.72 11.58 8.45
N LYS A 52 9.32 11.59 9.73
CA LYS A 52 8.59 12.69 10.39
C LYS A 52 7.35 13.13 9.60
N ILE A 53 6.54 12.15 9.20
CA ILE A 53 5.38 12.34 8.32
C ILE A 53 4.38 13.35 8.92
N GLU A 54 4.24 13.38 10.24
CA GLU A 54 3.38 14.31 10.98
C GLU A 54 3.73 15.79 10.76
N ASN A 55 4.93 16.09 10.25
CA ASN A 55 5.40 17.45 9.94
C ASN A 55 5.27 17.81 8.46
N MET A 56 4.78 16.89 7.64
CA MET A 56 4.58 17.12 6.21
C MET A 56 3.24 17.79 5.93
N VAL A 57 3.12 18.34 4.74
CA VAL A 57 1.88 18.96 4.23
C VAL A 57 1.47 18.31 2.91
N PRO A 58 0.16 18.22 2.61
CA PRO A 58 -0.27 17.66 1.34
C PRO A 58 0.24 18.50 0.16
N THR A 59 0.55 17.86 -0.96
CA THR A 59 0.86 18.55 -2.23
C THR A 59 -0.40 19.06 -2.89
N ASP A 60 -1.42 18.21 -2.93
CA ASP A 60 -2.72 18.39 -3.55
C ASP A 60 -3.80 17.73 -2.68
N GLY A 61 -5.02 17.62 -3.19
CA GLY A 61 -6.09 16.88 -2.55
C GLY A 61 -5.91 15.35 -2.64
N ILE A 62 -6.86 14.64 -2.08
CA ILE A 62 -6.96 13.18 -2.23
C ILE A 62 -7.35 12.88 -3.69
N TRP A 63 -6.55 12.07 -4.36
CA TRP A 63 -6.89 11.56 -5.69
C TRP A 63 -7.67 10.24 -5.59
N THR A 64 -8.46 9.96 -6.60
CA THR A 64 -9.20 8.70 -6.74
C THR A 64 -9.15 8.21 -8.18
N GLN A 65 -9.10 6.89 -8.36
CA GLN A 65 -9.13 6.21 -9.65
C GLN A 65 -9.96 4.93 -9.55
N LYS A 66 -10.81 4.66 -10.52
CA LYS A 66 -11.50 3.38 -10.65
C LYS A 66 -10.76 2.49 -11.62
N THR A 67 -10.61 1.22 -11.27
CA THR A 67 -9.99 0.20 -12.12
C THR A 67 -10.89 -1.03 -12.16
N GLU A 68 -11.17 -1.54 -13.37
CA GLU A 68 -12.10 -2.66 -13.61
C GLU A 68 -11.43 -4.02 -13.35
N VAL A 69 -10.91 -4.20 -12.13
CA VAL A 69 -10.26 -5.42 -11.67
C VAL A 69 -10.68 -5.74 -10.24
N ASN A 70 -10.40 -6.96 -9.80
CA ASN A 70 -10.51 -7.31 -8.38
C ASN A 70 -9.40 -6.62 -7.57
N TRP A 71 -9.71 -6.10 -6.40
CA TRP A 71 -8.74 -5.40 -5.55
C TRP A 71 -7.53 -6.25 -5.16
N LYS A 72 -7.71 -7.57 -5.07
CA LYS A 72 -6.60 -8.48 -4.76
C LYS A 72 -5.55 -8.51 -5.87
N SER A 73 -5.98 -8.39 -7.15
CA SER A 73 -5.05 -8.32 -8.27
C SER A 73 -4.18 -7.06 -8.21
N VAL A 74 -4.74 -5.93 -7.76
CA VAL A 74 -3.95 -4.71 -7.51
C VAL A 74 -2.95 -4.94 -6.39
N ARG A 75 -3.42 -5.55 -5.28
CA ARG A 75 -2.57 -5.80 -4.12
C ARG A 75 -1.44 -6.79 -4.41
N ASP A 76 -1.69 -7.79 -5.26
CA ASP A 76 -0.69 -8.80 -5.59
C ASP A 76 0.51 -8.21 -6.35
N VAL A 77 0.27 -7.26 -7.26
CA VAL A 77 1.34 -6.52 -7.95
C VAL A 77 2.22 -5.74 -6.98
N ASP A 78 1.65 -5.17 -5.91
CA ASP A 78 2.40 -4.42 -4.89
C ASP A 78 3.13 -5.32 -3.86
N ASN A 79 2.79 -6.60 -3.80
CA ASN A 79 3.33 -7.50 -2.77
C ASN A 79 4.60 -8.24 -3.19
N GLU A 80 5.12 -7.98 -4.40
CA GLU A 80 6.37 -8.57 -4.88
C GLU A 80 7.09 -7.61 -5.84
N GLY A 81 8.40 -7.77 -5.95
CA GLY A 81 9.25 -7.00 -6.88
C GLY A 81 9.87 -7.85 -7.96
N TYR A 82 9.45 -9.09 -8.10
CA TYR A 82 10.00 -10.03 -9.08
C TYR A 82 9.74 -9.57 -10.52
N HIS A 83 8.63 -8.90 -10.79
CA HIS A 83 8.28 -8.33 -12.10
C HIS A 83 9.07 -7.06 -12.46
N VAL A 84 9.59 -6.32 -11.48
CA VAL A 84 10.22 -4.99 -11.68
C VAL A 84 11.29 -4.98 -12.80
N PRO A 85 12.22 -5.94 -12.88
CA PRO A 85 13.25 -5.93 -13.93
C PRO A 85 12.71 -6.01 -15.37
N MET A 86 11.53 -6.62 -15.53
CA MET A 86 10.92 -6.84 -16.85
C MET A 86 9.87 -5.80 -17.19
N ALA A 87 9.14 -5.33 -16.18
CA ALA A 87 7.97 -4.47 -16.36
C ALA A 87 8.29 -2.98 -16.25
N HIS A 88 9.29 -2.59 -15.42
CA HIS A 88 9.55 -1.20 -15.08
C HIS A 88 10.95 -0.72 -15.46
N PRO A 89 11.20 -0.36 -16.71
CA PRO A 89 12.53 0.10 -17.17
C PRO A 89 13.06 1.28 -16.34
N SER A 90 12.18 2.18 -15.89
CA SER A 90 12.57 3.33 -15.06
C SER A 90 13.00 2.91 -13.65
N LEU A 91 12.28 1.99 -13.00
CA LEU A 91 12.68 1.46 -11.69
C LEU A 91 13.94 0.60 -11.80
N GLN A 92 14.03 -0.22 -12.84
CA GLN A 92 15.24 -1.00 -13.10
C GLN A 92 16.48 -0.10 -13.28
N ASP A 93 16.31 1.07 -13.90
CA ASP A 93 17.38 2.08 -14.06
C ASP A 93 17.71 2.76 -12.71
N LEU A 94 16.68 2.94 -11.84
CA LEU A 94 16.85 3.55 -10.52
C LEU A 94 17.51 2.61 -9.52
N TYR A 95 17.01 1.38 -9.41
CA TYR A 95 17.39 0.41 -8.37
C TYR A 95 18.42 -0.61 -8.83
N GLY A 96 18.40 -1.00 -10.11
CA GLY A 96 19.15 -2.15 -10.59
C GLY A 96 18.72 -3.44 -9.89
N LYS A 97 19.66 -4.06 -9.18
CA LYS A 97 19.43 -5.29 -8.38
C LYS A 97 19.17 -5.00 -6.89
N ASN A 98 19.06 -3.73 -6.50
CA ASN A 98 18.96 -3.31 -5.10
C ASN A 98 17.52 -3.20 -4.63
N TYR A 99 16.67 -4.13 -5.03
CA TYR A 99 15.28 -4.24 -4.63
C TYR A 99 15.12 -5.48 -3.75
N PHE A 100 14.54 -5.31 -2.56
CA PHE A 100 14.41 -6.38 -1.57
C PHE A 100 13.04 -6.29 -0.89
N ASP A 101 12.31 -7.39 -0.94
CA ASP A 101 11.10 -7.58 -0.16
C ASP A 101 11.45 -8.19 1.19
N GLU A 102 10.87 -7.66 2.25
CA GLU A 102 11.00 -8.22 3.60
C GLU A 102 9.79 -9.12 3.92
N PRO A 103 9.98 -10.14 4.78
CA PRO A 103 8.90 -11.03 5.17
C PRO A 103 7.70 -10.28 5.73
N PHE A 104 6.50 -10.76 5.38
CA PHE A 104 5.25 -10.25 5.89
C PHE A 104 5.09 -10.59 7.39
N VAL A 105 4.95 -9.57 8.24
CA VAL A 105 4.87 -9.73 9.70
C VAL A 105 3.68 -8.96 10.26
N ASN A 106 2.85 -9.61 11.08
CA ASN A 106 1.70 -8.99 11.75
C ASN A 106 0.71 -8.26 10.84
N GLY A 107 0.57 -8.66 9.59
CA GLY A 107 -0.25 -7.94 8.62
C GLY A 107 0.44 -6.74 7.98
N THR A 108 1.74 -6.63 8.08
CA THR A 108 2.55 -5.60 7.43
C THR A 108 3.64 -6.20 6.57
N SER A 109 3.96 -5.55 5.48
CA SER A 109 5.07 -5.90 4.59
C SER A 109 5.96 -4.68 4.38
N LYS A 110 7.17 -4.91 3.89
CA LYS A 110 8.06 -3.84 3.48
C LYS A 110 8.84 -4.25 2.25
N THR A 111 8.97 -3.30 1.35
CA THR A 111 9.92 -3.34 0.25
C THR A 111 10.92 -2.23 0.41
N HIS A 112 12.19 -2.53 0.23
CA HIS A 112 13.29 -1.58 0.24
C HIS A 112 14.00 -1.58 -1.11
N ALA A 113 14.14 -0.40 -1.72
CA ALA A 113 14.80 -0.25 -3.02
C ALA A 113 15.85 0.87 -2.97
N SER A 114 17.12 0.51 -2.86
CA SER A 114 18.23 1.47 -2.87
C SER A 114 18.63 1.86 -4.29
N PHE A 115 19.04 3.11 -4.49
CA PHE A 115 19.48 3.58 -5.79
C PHE A 115 20.75 2.83 -6.23
N SER A 116 20.77 2.42 -7.48
CA SER A 116 21.93 1.78 -8.07
C SER A 116 23.08 2.80 -8.26
N GLY A 117 24.32 2.38 -8.09
CA GLY A 117 25.50 3.22 -8.40
C GLY A 117 25.72 3.45 -9.91
N LYS A 118 24.95 2.76 -10.78
CA LYS A 118 25.12 2.86 -12.23
C LYS A 118 24.50 4.15 -12.78
N THR A 119 25.06 4.65 -13.88
CA THR A 119 24.49 5.78 -14.62
C THR A 119 23.17 5.35 -15.26
N ALA A 120 22.09 6.08 -14.96
CA ALA A 120 20.78 5.81 -15.51
C ALA A 120 20.67 6.26 -16.98
N ARG A 121 19.93 5.50 -17.78
CA ARG A 121 19.62 5.80 -19.19
C ARG A 121 18.38 6.67 -19.31
N ASN A 122 17.37 6.40 -18.48
CA ASN A 122 16.14 7.18 -18.44
C ASN A 122 16.43 8.60 -17.97
N TRP A 123 15.95 9.61 -18.71
CA TRP A 123 16.20 11.02 -18.42
C TRP A 123 15.69 11.44 -17.03
N SER A 124 14.49 11.02 -16.65
CA SER A 124 13.90 11.36 -15.35
C SER A 124 14.72 10.76 -14.22
N VAL A 125 15.10 9.48 -14.34
CA VAL A 125 15.90 8.76 -13.33
C VAL A 125 17.29 9.38 -13.20
N LYS A 126 17.96 9.67 -14.33
CA LYS A 126 19.30 10.31 -14.35
C LYS A 126 19.29 11.64 -13.60
N ASN A 127 18.29 12.48 -13.88
CA ASN A 127 18.18 13.80 -13.26
C ASN A 127 17.69 13.69 -11.80
N TYR A 128 16.79 12.76 -11.49
CA TYR A 128 16.37 12.50 -10.12
C TYR A 128 17.54 12.10 -9.23
N LYS A 129 18.33 11.11 -9.62
CA LYS A 129 19.51 10.68 -8.86
C LYS A 129 20.52 11.82 -8.63
N LYS A 130 20.63 12.76 -9.58
CA LYS A 130 21.53 13.92 -9.47
C LYS A 130 20.95 15.02 -8.55
N LEU A 131 19.64 15.20 -8.55
CA LEU A 131 18.96 16.32 -7.90
C LEU A 131 18.28 15.94 -6.59
N SER A 132 18.15 14.66 -6.29
CA SER A 132 17.58 14.19 -5.01
C SER A 132 18.29 14.89 -3.84
N THR A 133 17.49 15.51 -3.00
CA THR A 133 17.96 16.30 -1.86
C THR A 133 17.15 15.88 -0.65
N PRO A 134 17.56 14.75 -0.01
CA PRO A 134 16.88 14.23 1.16
C PRO A 134 16.88 15.23 2.31
N ALA A 135 15.85 15.14 3.15
CA ALA A 135 15.79 15.95 4.36
C ALA A 135 16.99 15.64 5.28
N ALA A 136 17.55 16.69 5.89
CA ALA A 136 18.74 16.56 6.74
C ALA A 136 18.58 15.58 7.92
N HIS A 137 17.34 15.45 8.43
CA HIS A 137 17.04 14.55 9.55
C HIS A 137 16.92 13.07 9.13
N LEU A 138 16.86 12.78 7.82
CA LEU A 138 16.69 11.41 7.33
C LEU A 138 17.99 10.63 7.53
N PRO A 139 17.97 9.43 8.11
CA PRO A 139 19.13 8.56 8.23
C PRO A 139 19.75 8.23 6.87
N ASP A 140 21.05 8.08 6.80
CA ASP A 140 21.81 7.91 5.55
C ASP A 140 21.31 6.73 4.69
N LYS A 141 20.89 5.65 5.33
CA LYS A 141 20.34 4.46 4.64
C LYS A 141 19.05 4.75 3.85
N TYR A 142 18.31 5.84 4.18
CA TYR A 142 17.07 6.20 3.51
C TYR A 142 17.23 7.37 2.53
N LYS A 143 18.39 8.03 2.52
CA LYS A 143 18.62 9.19 1.66
C LYS A 143 18.65 8.84 0.17
N ASN A 144 18.95 7.60 -0.18
CA ASN A 144 19.04 7.10 -1.55
C ASN A 144 18.24 5.81 -1.72
N SER A 145 17.00 5.80 -1.23
CA SER A 145 16.11 4.65 -1.35
C SER A 145 14.65 5.07 -1.42
N TRP A 146 13.84 4.23 -2.03
CA TRP A 146 12.40 4.24 -1.90
C TRP A 146 12.00 3.05 -1.05
N ASN A 147 11.00 3.23 -0.18
CA ASN A 147 10.52 2.19 0.70
C ASN A 147 9.00 2.16 0.66
N TYR A 148 8.44 0.96 0.62
CA TYR A 148 7.01 0.73 0.56
C TYR A 148 6.60 -0.12 1.75
N PHE A 149 5.60 0.32 2.51
CA PHE A 149 5.09 -0.35 3.69
C PHE A 149 3.64 -0.74 3.45
N GLY A 150 3.41 -2.03 3.20
CA GLY A 150 2.08 -2.59 3.07
C GLY A 150 1.41 -2.77 4.43
N ILE A 151 0.15 -2.37 4.54
CA ILE A 151 -0.70 -2.52 5.72
C ILE A 151 -1.92 -3.31 5.32
N PHE A 152 -2.06 -4.51 5.89
CA PHE A 152 -3.21 -5.36 5.62
C PHE A 152 -4.53 -4.67 6.01
N PRO A 153 -5.60 -4.80 5.22
CA PRO A 153 -5.69 -5.61 3.99
C PRO A 153 -5.27 -4.87 2.72
N ASN A 154 -5.30 -3.53 2.67
CA ASN A 154 -5.45 -2.79 1.44
C ASN A 154 -4.86 -1.38 1.49
N ALA A 155 -3.80 -1.16 2.23
CA ALA A 155 -3.15 0.14 2.30
C ALA A 155 -1.63 0.04 2.14
N VAL A 156 -1.04 1.07 1.55
CA VAL A 156 0.41 1.25 1.44
C VAL A 156 0.79 2.65 1.88
N ILE A 157 1.90 2.75 2.58
CA ILE A 157 2.64 4.00 2.78
C ILE A 157 3.96 3.87 2.02
N ALA A 158 4.12 4.64 0.97
CA ALA A 158 5.34 4.71 0.20
C ALA A 158 6.12 5.98 0.56
N VAL A 159 7.41 5.83 0.78
CA VAL A 159 8.28 6.92 1.21
C VAL A 159 9.50 7.03 0.31
N THR A 160 9.79 8.24 -0.11
CA THR A 160 10.99 8.61 -0.85
C THR A 160 11.77 9.65 -0.06
N PRO A 161 12.99 10.03 -0.46
CA PRO A 161 13.74 11.10 0.20
C PRO A 161 13.00 12.44 0.32
N GLU A 162 12.05 12.72 -0.58
CA GLU A 162 11.36 14.00 -0.68
C GLU A 162 9.87 13.95 -0.38
N THR A 163 9.25 12.76 -0.48
CA THR A 163 7.79 12.61 -0.36
C THR A 163 7.39 11.41 0.48
N VAL A 164 6.19 11.51 1.00
CA VAL A 164 5.43 10.37 1.50
C VAL A 164 4.11 10.33 0.76
N GLN A 165 3.71 9.18 0.32
CA GLN A 165 2.37 8.95 -0.23
C GLN A 165 1.70 7.78 0.48
N PHE A 166 0.39 7.81 0.55
CA PHE A 166 -0.40 6.65 0.89
C PHE A 166 -1.37 6.36 -0.25
N TYR A 167 -1.72 5.10 -0.39
CA TYR A 167 -2.85 4.68 -1.23
C TYR A 167 -3.54 3.47 -0.64
N GLN A 168 -4.80 3.29 -1.05
CA GLN A 168 -5.68 2.24 -0.56
C GLN A 168 -6.53 1.71 -1.71
N GLU A 169 -6.77 0.39 -1.69
CA GLU A 169 -7.63 -0.31 -2.63
C GLU A 169 -8.98 -0.64 -1.97
N PHE A 170 -10.05 0.00 -2.42
CA PHE A 170 -11.40 -0.26 -1.92
C PHE A 170 -12.17 -1.16 -2.89
N PRO A 171 -12.56 -2.37 -2.50
CA PRO A 171 -13.43 -3.21 -3.33
C PRO A 171 -14.82 -2.59 -3.42
N ILE A 172 -15.23 -2.20 -4.62
CA ILE A 172 -16.60 -1.78 -4.92
C ILE A 172 -17.44 -3.00 -5.31
N SER A 173 -16.82 -3.91 -6.06
CA SER A 173 -17.37 -5.22 -6.40
C SER A 173 -16.25 -6.23 -6.63
N THR A 174 -16.58 -7.45 -7.01
CA THR A 174 -15.59 -8.46 -7.40
C THR A 174 -14.79 -8.08 -8.66
N LYS A 175 -15.28 -7.10 -9.43
CA LYS A 175 -14.70 -6.68 -10.73
C LYS A 175 -14.38 -5.17 -10.78
N LEU A 176 -14.53 -4.46 -9.69
CA LEU A 176 -14.30 -3.00 -9.67
C LEU A 176 -13.64 -2.61 -8.36
N THR A 177 -12.51 -1.94 -8.46
CA THR A 177 -11.74 -1.38 -7.35
C THR A 177 -11.67 0.13 -7.46
N LEU A 178 -11.88 0.83 -6.34
CA LEU A 178 -11.59 2.24 -6.18
C LEU A 178 -10.22 2.39 -5.51
N LEU A 179 -9.27 2.93 -6.22
CA LEU A 179 -8.00 3.41 -5.64
C LEU A 179 -8.19 4.82 -5.13
N ARG A 180 -7.63 5.12 -3.97
CA ARG A 180 -7.52 6.50 -3.47
C ARG A 180 -6.19 6.69 -2.78
N GLY A 181 -5.66 7.89 -2.85
CA GLY A 181 -4.40 8.19 -2.19
C GLY A 181 -4.12 9.68 -2.09
N GLY A 182 -3.01 10.01 -1.46
CA GLY A 182 -2.54 11.39 -1.31
C GLY A 182 -1.03 11.44 -1.18
N ILE A 183 -0.44 12.55 -1.61
CA ILE A 183 1.00 12.78 -1.59
C ILE A 183 1.29 13.95 -0.63
N TYR A 184 2.29 13.76 0.21
CA TYR A 184 2.77 14.74 1.18
C TYR A 184 4.22 15.12 0.87
N ARG A 185 4.56 16.37 1.16
CA ARG A 185 5.88 16.95 0.97
C ARG A 185 6.36 17.69 2.21
N HIS A 186 7.63 17.97 2.29
CA HIS A 186 8.16 18.83 3.35
C HIS A 186 7.56 20.23 3.27
N LYS A 187 7.13 20.78 4.41
CA LYS A 187 6.48 22.09 4.49
C LYS A 187 7.34 23.19 3.85
N ASN A 188 8.64 23.17 4.11
CA ASN A 188 9.61 24.16 3.65
C ASN A 188 10.55 23.58 2.60
N GLU A 189 10.00 22.89 1.58
CA GLU A 189 10.82 22.34 0.51
C GLU A 189 11.57 23.42 -0.28
N THR A 190 12.84 23.16 -0.54
CA THR A 190 13.66 24.00 -1.42
C THR A 190 13.24 23.85 -2.89
N ARG A 191 13.71 24.75 -3.77
CA ARG A 191 13.50 24.59 -5.21
C ARG A 191 14.06 23.27 -5.74
N GLN A 192 15.21 22.83 -5.25
CA GLN A 192 15.83 21.57 -5.66
C GLN A 192 14.99 20.37 -5.21
N GLN A 193 14.50 20.36 -3.98
CA GLN A 193 13.60 19.31 -3.49
C GLN A 193 12.31 19.25 -4.30
N ARG A 194 11.76 20.40 -4.70
CA ARG A 194 10.57 20.45 -5.57
C ARG A 194 10.83 19.81 -6.93
N ILE A 195 12.00 20.07 -7.53
CA ILE A 195 12.38 19.46 -8.81
C ILE A 195 12.59 17.96 -8.63
N ALA A 196 13.27 17.52 -7.57
CA ALA A 196 13.47 16.11 -7.26
C ALA A 196 12.11 15.39 -7.08
N ARG A 197 11.20 15.97 -6.31
CA ARG A 197 9.83 15.48 -6.13
C ARG A 197 9.05 15.38 -7.45
N TYR A 198 9.16 16.38 -8.33
CA TYR A 198 8.56 16.31 -9.66
C TYR A 198 9.10 15.13 -10.47
N LEU A 199 10.41 14.90 -10.41
CA LEU A 199 11.06 13.79 -11.14
C LEU A 199 10.69 12.43 -10.55
N SER A 200 10.65 12.30 -9.22
CA SER A 200 10.20 11.05 -8.58
C SER A 200 8.74 10.74 -8.92
N ASN A 201 7.85 11.72 -8.84
CA ASN A 201 6.44 11.54 -9.24
C ASN A 201 6.31 11.17 -10.73
N ARG A 202 7.16 11.72 -11.60
CA ARG A 202 7.16 11.35 -13.02
C ARG A 202 7.59 9.90 -13.24
N ILE A 203 8.58 9.42 -12.49
CA ILE A 203 9.01 8.01 -12.52
C ILE A 203 7.86 7.13 -12.02
N ASP A 204 7.30 7.46 -10.87
CA ASP A 204 6.22 6.73 -10.23
C ASP A 204 4.96 6.63 -11.11
N ASN A 205 4.54 7.73 -11.74
CA ASN A 205 3.40 7.75 -12.66
C ASN A 205 3.59 6.82 -13.88
N HIS A 206 4.81 6.68 -14.39
CA HIS A 206 5.09 5.72 -15.45
C HIS A 206 4.95 4.28 -14.92
N THR A 207 5.51 4.00 -13.76
CA THR A 207 5.39 2.70 -13.08
C THR A 207 3.94 2.32 -12.82
N VAL A 208 3.14 3.24 -12.26
CA VAL A 208 1.70 3.01 -12.01
C VAL A 208 0.95 2.69 -13.30
N ALA A 209 1.25 3.35 -14.41
CA ALA A 209 0.62 3.06 -15.69
C ALA A 209 0.97 1.65 -16.23
N GLU A 210 2.22 1.21 -16.02
CA GLU A 210 2.70 -0.12 -16.35
C GLU A 210 2.00 -1.16 -15.45
N ASP A 211 1.93 -0.93 -14.14
CA ASP A 211 1.26 -1.81 -13.16
C ASP A 211 -0.25 -1.97 -13.42
N VAL A 212 -0.93 -0.90 -13.78
CA VAL A 212 -2.36 -0.95 -14.15
C VAL A 212 -2.56 -1.92 -15.30
N GLN A 213 -1.69 -1.87 -16.31
CA GLN A 213 -1.79 -2.77 -17.46
C GLN A 213 -1.51 -4.23 -17.08
N LEU A 214 -0.49 -4.48 -16.26
CA LEU A 214 -0.18 -5.82 -15.73
C LEU A 214 -1.34 -6.38 -14.91
N THR A 215 -1.92 -5.55 -14.05
CA THR A 215 -3.06 -5.91 -13.21
C THR A 215 -4.27 -6.30 -14.06
N ILE A 216 -4.55 -5.58 -15.15
CA ILE A 216 -5.65 -5.90 -16.08
C ILE A 216 -5.39 -7.26 -16.72
N TRP A 217 -4.21 -7.50 -17.29
CA TRP A 217 -3.86 -8.77 -17.92
C TRP A 217 -3.90 -9.94 -16.95
N SER A 218 -3.36 -9.78 -15.75
CA SER A 218 -3.43 -10.79 -14.69
C SER A 218 -4.87 -11.11 -14.32
N ASN A 219 -5.71 -10.10 -14.13
CA ASN A 219 -7.13 -10.28 -13.79
C ASN A 219 -7.92 -10.95 -14.93
N GLU A 220 -7.64 -10.62 -16.19
CA GLU A 220 -8.23 -11.30 -17.35
C GLU A 220 -7.81 -12.77 -17.42
N SER A 221 -6.53 -13.05 -17.20
CA SER A 221 -5.98 -14.42 -17.18
C SER A 221 -6.66 -15.27 -16.11
N MET A 222 -6.79 -14.74 -14.89
CA MET A 222 -7.46 -15.41 -13.76
C MET A 222 -8.95 -15.68 -14.00
N ASN A 223 -9.62 -14.86 -14.82
CA ASN A 223 -11.03 -15.07 -15.18
C ASN A 223 -11.22 -16.00 -16.39
N SER A 224 -10.14 -16.47 -17.00
CA SER A 224 -10.19 -17.44 -18.09
C SER A 224 -10.66 -18.81 -17.60
N LYS A 225 -11.46 -19.52 -18.43
CA LYS A 225 -11.87 -20.90 -18.15
C LYS A 225 -10.72 -21.90 -18.12
N SER A 226 -9.58 -21.54 -18.70
CA SER A 226 -8.37 -22.36 -18.74
C SER A 226 -7.43 -22.10 -17.56
N PHE A 227 -7.82 -21.21 -16.63
CA PHE A 227 -7.02 -20.91 -15.47
C PHE A 227 -7.22 -21.98 -14.38
N GLU A 228 -6.15 -22.72 -14.07
CA GLU A 228 -6.16 -23.81 -13.08
C GLU A 228 -5.44 -23.44 -11.76
N GLY A 229 -4.85 -22.25 -11.67
CA GLY A 229 -4.12 -21.77 -10.49
C GLY A 229 -2.76 -21.17 -10.82
N PHE A 230 -2.06 -20.71 -9.79
CA PHE A 230 -0.73 -20.11 -9.89
C PHE A 230 0.36 -21.04 -9.37
N TYR A 231 1.50 -20.98 -10.05
CA TYR A 231 2.77 -21.39 -9.46
C TYR A 231 3.54 -20.13 -9.09
N LEU A 232 3.72 -19.89 -7.79
CA LEU A 232 4.50 -18.76 -7.30
C LEU A 232 5.98 -19.14 -7.22
N SER A 233 6.84 -18.23 -7.65
CA SER A 233 8.27 -18.29 -7.43
C SER A 233 8.60 -18.08 -5.94
N ASP A 234 9.75 -18.55 -5.49
CA ASP A 234 10.28 -18.24 -4.15
C ASP A 234 10.50 -16.74 -3.94
N LEU A 235 10.58 -15.94 -5.03
CA LEU A 235 10.68 -14.50 -4.99
C LEU A 235 9.33 -13.79 -4.80
N GLU A 236 8.21 -14.51 -4.93
CA GLU A 236 6.83 -14.00 -4.76
C GLU A 236 6.24 -14.35 -3.38
N TYR A 237 7.11 -14.55 -2.38
CA TYR A 237 6.69 -14.91 -1.03
C TYR A 237 5.79 -13.84 -0.37
N GLY A 238 5.91 -12.58 -0.76
CA GLY A 238 5.04 -11.49 -0.31
C GLY A 238 3.58 -11.72 -0.70
N VAL A 239 3.32 -12.11 -1.96
CA VAL A 239 1.99 -12.49 -2.45
C VAL A 239 1.46 -13.67 -1.64
N LYS A 240 2.24 -14.75 -1.52
CA LYS A 240 1.86 -15.93 -0.73
C LYS A 240 1.52 -15.56 0.72
N SER A 241 2.38 -14.80 1.37
CA SER A 241 2.20 -14.41 2.77
C SER A 241 0.96 -13.55 2.99
N HIS A 242 0.66 -12.63 2.08
CA HIS A 242 -0.55 -11.81 2.13
C HIS A 242 -1.81 -12.67 2.00
N HIS A 243 -1.85 -13.59 1.04
CA HIS A 243 -2.97 -14.52 0.85
C HIS A 243 -3.14 -15.48 2.04
N ASP A 244 -2.05 -15.98 2.61
CA ASP A 244 -2.11 -16.83 3.80
C ASP A 244 -2.63 -16.05 5.03
N HIS A 245 -2.24 -14.78 5.18
CA HIS A 245 -2.78 -13.90 6.22
C HIS A 245 -4.27 -13.63 6.00
N MET A 246 -4.69 -13.38 4.76
CA MET A 246 -6.09 -13.20 4.39
C MET A 246 -6.93 -14.43 4.74
N ARG A 247 -6.45 -15.64 4.44
CA ARG A 247 -7.13 -16.90 4.81
C ARG A 247 -7.22 -17.15 6.31
N LYS A 248 -6.33 -16.55 7.10
CA LYS A 248 -6.43 -16.58 8.58
C LYS A 248 -7.51 -15.64 9.09
N GLN A 249 -7.65 -14.46 8.49
CA GLN A 249 -8.64 -13.46 8.90
C GLN A 249 -10.04 -13.74 8.32
N ILE A 250 -10.10 -14.39 7.17
CA ILE A 250 -11.31 -14.70 6.41
C ILE A 250 -11.25 -16.20 6.04
N PRO A 251 -11.42 -17.11 7.02
CA PRO A 251 -11.18 -18.53 6.80
C PRO A 251 -12.13 -19.19 5.81
N ILE A 252 -13.28 -18.59 5.50
CA ILE A 252 -14.18 -19.06 4.44
C ILE A 252 -13.49 -19.15 3.06
N LEU A 253 -12.40 -18.37 2.86
CA LEU A 253 -11.59 -18.45 1.64
C LEU A 253 -10.85 -19.78 1.45
N LYS A 254 -10.88 -20.67 2.45
CA LYS A 254 -10.32 -22.03 2.38
C LYS A 254 -11.32 -23.05 1.83
N ILE A 255 -12.59 -22.69 1.70
CA ILE A 255 -13.63 -23.57 1.20
C ILE A 255 -13.58 -23.61 -0.32
N GLU A 256 -13.46 -24.82 -0.88
CA GLU A 256 -13.34 -25.00 -2.34
C GLU A 256 -14.64 -24.64 -3.09
N LYS A 257 -15.80 -24.92 -2.49
CA LYS A 257 -17.09 -24.60 -3.10
C LYS A 257 -17.72 -23.40 -2.39
N GLN A 258 -18.02 -22.37 -3.18
CA GLN A 258 -18.66 -21.16 -2.68
C GLN A 258 -20.00 -21.49 -1.96
N PRO A 259 -20.16 -21.10 -0.69
CA PRO A 259 -21.45 -21.20 0.00
C PRO A 259 -22.47 -20.20 -0.56
N ASP A 260 -23.74 -20.42 -0.20
CA ASP A 260 -24.78 -19.41 -0.49
C ASP A 260 -24.43 -18.07 0.14
N GLU A 261 -24.65 -16.98 -0.59
CA GLU A 261 -24.23 -15.63 -0.19
C GLU A 261 -24.71 -15.24 1.22
N HIS A 262 -25.95 -15.56 1.55
CA HIS A 262 -26.53 -15.24 2.86
C HIS A 262 -25.89 -16.03 4.04
N LEU A 263 -25.17 -17.11 3.78
CA LEU A 263 -24.49 -17.94 4.78
C LEU A 263 -23.01 -17.56 4.95
N ILE A 264 -22.43 -16.82 4.03
CA ILE A 264 -20.99 -16.48 4.02
C ILE A 264 -20.52 -15.91 5.36
N TYR A 265 -21.20 -14.90 5.88
CA TYR A 265 -20.82 -14.26 7.15
C TYR A 265 -20.91 -15.24 8.33
N LYS A 266 -21.97 -16.03 8.39
CA LYS A 266 -22.19 -17.02 9.47
C LYS A 266 -21.07 -18.07 9.45
N ILE A 267 -20.85 -18.68 8.29
CA ILE A 267 -19.82 -19.72 8.12
C ILE A 267 -18.44 -19.17 8.45
N ASN A 268 -18.10 -17.97 7.94
CA ASN A 268 -16.80 -17.37 8.25
C ASN A 268 -16.60 -17.15 9.75
N LYS A 269 -17.64 -16.74 10.47
CA LYS A 269 -17.60 -16.55 11.92
C LYS A 269 -17.43 -17.87 12.69
N GLU A 270 -18.06 -18.93 12.21
CA GLU A 270 -17.94 -20.28 12.82
C GLU A 270 -16.56 -20.90 12.59
N MET A 271 -15.84 -20.48 11.54
CA MET A 271 -14.49 -20.95 11.22
C MET A 271 -13.37 -20.15 11.91
N LEU A 272 -13.66 -18.99 12.50
CA LEU A 272 -12.71 -18.17 13.28
C LEU A 272 -12.51 -18.71 14.68
#